data_32412b88fce52efc30d62af9e1de98ad
#
_entry.id   32412b88fce52efc30d62af9e1de98ad
#
_cell.length_a   1.000
_cell.length_b   1.000
_cell.length_c   1.000
_cell.angle_alpha   90.00
_cell.angle_beta   90.00
_cell.angle_gamma   90.00
#
_symmetry.space_group_name_H-M   'P 1'
#
loop_
_entity.id
_entity.type
_entity.pdbx_description
1 polymer ?
#
loop_
_entity_poly.entity_id
_entity_poly.type
_entity_poly.pdbx_seq_one_letter_code
_entity_poly.pdbx_strand_id
1 'polypeptide(L)'
;MMRMKYLVALATLSLALVGCSGSKDVVPDNPPSQIYATAQQKLQDGNFRGAISQLEALDNRYPFGPYSQQVQLDLIYAYYKNDDMPMAQATISRFMRLNPTHPNIDYVMYMQGLTDMALDQSALQHFFGIDRSDRDPSNARQAFKDFSQLVQSYPNSQYTPDAQKRLVALKDRLSTYQLSVVKFYTKRGAYVAVVNRAKEMLSDYPDTDATRQALPYMKNAYRQLQLNTEADKVAKLIAANKTR
;
A
#
# COMPACT_ATOMS: atom_id res chain seq x y z
N MET A 1 -32.14 -7.27 -50.25
CA MET A 1 -31.18 -7.82 -49.23
C MET A 1 -30.35 -6.74 -48.54
N MET A 2 -29.91 -5.66 -49.19
CA MET A 2 -29.06 -4.62 -48.59
C MET A 2 -29.78 -3.81 -47.45
N ARG A 3 -31.05 -3.47 -47.62
CA ARG A 3 -31.82 -2.69 -46.62
C ARG A 3 -32.05 -3.42 -45.31
N MET A 4 -32.13 -4.76 -45.30
CA MET A 4 -32.32 -5.57 -44.12
C MET A 4 -31.03 -5.67 -43.25
N LYS A 5 -29.85 -5.58 -43.88
CA LYS A 5 -28.56 -5.56 -43.16
C LYS A 5 -28.33 -4.27 -42.39
N TYR A 6 -28.80 -3.12 -42.90
CA TYR A 6 -28.72 -1.83 -42.21
C TYR A 6 -29.70 -1.72 -41.05
N LEU A 7 -30.89 -2.34 -41.15
CA LEU A 7 -31.87 -2.39 -40.06
C LEU A 7 -31.38 -3.24 -38.89
N VAL A 8 -30.69 -4.36 -39.16
CA VAL A 8 -30.10 -5.20 -38.11
C VAL A 8 -28.88 -4.49 -37.44
N ALA A 9 -28.06 -3.76 -38.23
CA ALA A 9 -26.95 -2.99 -37.70
C ALA A 9 -27.41 -1.80 -36.84
N LEU A 10 -28.54 -1.14 -37.20
CA LEU A 10 -29.11 -0.06 -36.38
C LEU A 10 -29.72 -0.58 -35.07
N ALA A 11 -30.37 -1.76 -35.12
CA ALA A 11 -30.94 -2.38 -33.92
C ALA A 11 -29.88 -2.88 -32.92
N THR A 12 -28.71 -3.34 -33.40
CA THR A 12 -27.61 -3.75 -32.51
C THR A 12 -26.87 -2.56 -31.90
N LEU A 13 -26.82 -1.41 -32.56
CA LEU A 13 -26.20 -0.19 -32.03
C LEU A 13 -27.04 0.46 -30.93
N SER A 14 -28.38 0.33 -31.01
CA SER A 14 -29.30 0.89 -29.99
C SER A 14 -29.30 0.08 -28.67
N LEU A 15 -28.91 -1.21 -28.67
CA LEU A 15 -28.80 -2.00 -27.44
C LEU A 15 -27.56 -1.68 -26.64
N ALA A 16 -26.55 -1.05 -27.23
CA ALA A 16 -25.28 -0.71 -26.51
C ALA A 16 -25.39 0.55 -25.64
N LEU A 17 -26.51 1.30 -25.68
CA LEU A 17 -26.68 2.55 -24.94
C LEU A 17 -27.48 2.42 -23.62
N VAL A 18 -27.84 1.21 -23.20
CA VAL A 18 -28.62 0.96 -21.97
C VAL A 18 -27.74 0.60 -20.78
N GLY A 19 -26.47 0.94 -20.77
CA GLY A 19 -25.58 0.57 -19.71
C GLY A 19 -24.83 1.71 -19.09
N CYS A 20 -25.43 2.55 -18.25
CA CYS A 20 -24.80 3.31 -17.16
C CYS A 20 -25.81 4.19 -16.43
N SER A 21 -26.92 3.59 -15.98
CA SER A 21 -27.76 4.19 -14.93
C SER A 21 -27.40 3.49 -13.62
N GLY A 22 -26.20 3.73 -13.10
CA GLY A 22 -25.91 3.49 -11.70
C GLY A 22 -26.77 4.46 -10.90
N SER A 23 -27.96 4.04 -10.48
CA SER A 23 -28.73 4.75 -9.47
C SER A 23 -27.85 4.84 -8.23
N LYS A 24 -27.29 6.02 -7.93
CA LYS A 24 -26.78 6.28 -6.58
C LYS A 24 -27.99 6.08 -5.67
N ASP A 25 -27.95 5.07 -4.81
CA ASP A 25 -28.98 4.88 -3.80
C ASP A 25 -29.08 6.17 -2.98
N VAL A 26 -30.15 6.93 -3.23
CA VAL A 26 -30.39 8.18 -2.50
C VAL A 26 -30.73 7.81 -1.06
N VAL A 27 -29.84 8.13 -0.15
CA VAL A 27 -30.06 7.89 1.28
C VAL A 27 -31.20 8.78 1.75
N PRO A 28 -32.31 8.22 2.29
CA PRO A 28 -33.44 8.98 2.80
C PRO A 28 -33.01 10.02 3.85
N ASP A 29 -33.78 11.07 4.01
CA ASP A 29 -33.57 12.10 5.03
C ASP A 29 -34.08 11.65 6.40
N ASN A 30 -33.41 10.64 6.95
CA ASN A 30 -33.69 10.08 8.27
C ASN A 30 -32.88 10.81 9.34
N PRO A 31 -33.26 10.69 10.62
CA PRO A 31 -32.45 11.21 11.72
C PRO A 31 -31.01 10.67 11.68
N PRO A 32 -29.99 11.46 12.08
CA PRO A 32 -28.57 11.04 12.06
C PRO A 32 -28.31 9.70 12.75
N SER A 33 -28.96 9.43 13.87
CA SER A 33 -28.85 8.16 14.60
C SER A 33 -29.33 6.96 13.79
N GLN A 34 -30.39 7.12 12.99
CA GLN A 34 -30.93 6.06 12.16
C GLN A 34 -30.05 5.80 10.93
N ILE A 35 -29.52 6.85 10.28
CA ILE A 35 -28.57 6.72 9.18
C ILE A 35 -27.33 6.01 9.68
N TYR A 36 -26.81 6.40 10.85
CA TYR A 36 -25.62 5.79 11.46
C TYR A 36 -25.87 4.31 11.81
N ALA A 37 -26.98 3.99 12.46
CA ALA A 37 -27.32 2.60 12.76
C ALA A 37 -27.43 1.73 11.50
N THR A 38 -28.02 2.26 10.41
CA THR A 38 -28.08 1.57 9.12
C THR A 38 -26.68 1.36 8.54
N ALA A 39 -25.78 2.34 8.66
CA ALA A 39 -24.39 2.21 8.22
C ALA A 39 -23.66 1.11 9.00
N GLN A 40 -23.81 1.09 10.32
CA GLN A 40 -23.19 0.06 11.18
C GLN A 40 -23.68 -1.35 10.83
N GLN A 41 -24.97 -1.52 10.59
CA GLN A 41 -25.51 -2.81 10.14
C GLN A 41 -24.87 -3.25 8.82
N LYS A 42 -24.77 -2.33 7.84
CA LYS A 42 -24.14 -2.63 6.55
C LYS A 42 -22.65 -2.98 6.69
N LEU A 43 -21.92 -2.34 7.59
CA LEU A 43 -20.53 -2.69 7.89
C LEU A 43 -20.41 -4.11 8.45
N GLN A 44 -21.29 -4.49 9.39
CA GLN A 44 -21.33 -5.83 9.98
C GLN A 44 -21.69 -6.90 8.93
N ASP A 45 -22.59 -6.59 8.01
CA ASP A 45 -23.01 -7.46 6.91
C ASP A 45 -21.95 -7.56 5.79
N GLY A 46 -20.83 -6.82 5.88
CA GLY A 46 -19.81 -6.75 4.83
C GLY A 46 -20.24 -5.98 3.57
N ASN A 47 -21.39 -5.29 3.61
CA ASN A 47 -21.87 -4.43 2.54
C ASN A 47 -21.17 -3.06 2.60
N PHE A 48 -19.87 -3.04 2.30
CA PHE A 48 -19.05 -1.83 2.44
C PHE A 48 -19.51 -0.69 1.51
N ARG A 49 -19.93 -1.00 0.29
CA ARG A 49 -20.47 0.01 -0.65
C ARG A 49 -21.73 0.68 -0.09
N GLY A 50 -22.65 -0.12 0.44
CA GLY A 50 -23.87 0.40 1.06
C GLY A 50 -23.59 1.18 2.35
N ALA A 51 -22.58 0.77 3.13
CA ALA A 51 -22.13 1.49 4.31
C ALA A 51 -21.52 2.85 3.94
N ILE A 52 -20.64 2.90 2.93
CA ILE A 52 -20.05 4.15 2.41
C ILE A 52 -21.14 5.14 2.04
N SER A 53 -22.17 4.71 1.29
CA SER A 53 -23.26 5.60 0.89
C SER A 53 -23.98 6.24 2.09
N GLN A 54 -24.25 5.47 3.16
CA GLN A 54 -24.87 5.99 4.39
C GLN A 54 -23.93 6.94 5.15
N LEU A 55 -22.66 6.55 5.30
CA LEU A 55 -21.65 7.34 6.04
C LEU A 55 -21.34 8.66 5.32
N GLU A 56 -21.18 8.64 3.98
CA GLU A 56 -21.00 9.86 3.18
C GLU A 56 -22.21 10.80 3.29
N ALA A 57 -23.44 10.27 3.24
CA ALA A 57 -24.62 11.07 3.42
C ALA A 57 -24.65 11.74 4.81
N LEU A 58 -24.21 11.02 5.84
CA LEU A 58 -24.12 11.54 7.20
C LEU A 58 -23.01 12.58 7.36
N ASP A 59 -21.80 12.34 6.83
CA ASP A 59 -20.68 13.28 6.86
C ASP A 59 -21.01 14.59 6.12
N ASN A 60 -21.72 14.48 4.98
CA ASN A 60 -22.11 15.64 4.16
C ASN A 60 -23.24 16.46 4.79
N ARG A 61 -24.25 15.82 5.39
CA ARG A 61 -25.39 16.50 6.00
C ARG A 61 -25.09 17.08 7.37
N TYR A 62 -24.23 16.37 8.14
CA TYR A 62 -23.96 16.69 9.55
C TYR A 62 -22.45 16.67 9.85
N PRO A 63 -21.64 17.50 9.16
CA PRO A 63 -20.18 17.48 9.27
C PRO A 63 -19.64 17.82 10.67
N PHE A 64 -20.44 18.47 11.50
CA PHE A 64 -20.10 18.85 12.88
C PHE A 64 -21.04 18.17 13.90
N GLY A 65 -21.76 17.14 13.47
CA GLY A 65 -22.68 16.40 14.33
C GLY A 65 -21.98 15.49 15.34
N PRO A 66 -22.74 14.90 16.27
CA PRO A 66 -22.17 14.05 17.34
C PRO A 66 -21.47 12.79 16.81
N TYR A 67 -21.71 12.39 15.57
CA TYR A 67 -21.10 11.22 14.94
C TYR A 67 -19.93 11.58 14.00
N SER A 68 -19.62 12.87 13.80
CA SER A 68 -18.72 13.31 12.72
C SER A 68 -17.34 12.62 12.75
N GLN A 69 -16.72 12.49 13.90
CA GLN A 69 -15.42 11.82 14.03
C GLN A 69 -15.53 10.31 13.82
N GLN A 70 -16.55 9.67 14.43
CA GLN A 70 -16.75 8.23 14.27
C GLN A 70 -17.10 7.85 12.83
N VAL A 71 -17.91 8.64 12.15
CA VAL A 71 -18.25 8.47 10.72
C VAL A 71 -16.99 8.49 9.86
N GLN A 72 -16.04 9.38 10.14
CA GLN A 72 -14.78 9.42 9.40
C GLN A 72 -13.90 8.18 9.67
N LEU A 73 -13.85 7.68 10.90
CA LEU A 73 -13.15 6.44 11.23
C LEU A 73 -13.78 5.23 10.51
N ASP A 74 -15.12 5.18 10.48
CA ASP A 74 -15.85 4.11 9.80
C ASP A 74 -15.70 4.20 8.28
N LEU A 75 -15.64 5.42 7.71
CA LEU A 75 -15.36 5.64 6.28
C LEU A 75 -13.96 5.17 5.90
N ILE A 76 -12.95 5.44 6.72
CA ILE A 76 -11.59 4.93 6.49
C ILE A 76 -11.61 3.40 6.35
N TYR A 77 -12.28 2.73 7.28
CA TYR A 77 -12.41 1.27 7.24
C TYR A 77 -13.20 0.79 6.03
N ALA A 78 -14.35 1.40 5.76
CA ALA A 78 -15.24 1.01 4.67
C ALA A 78 -14.60 1.18 3.29
N TYR A 79 -13.91 2.29 3.03
CA TYR A 79 -13.16 2.51 1.79
C TYR A 79 -12.03 1.48 1.63
N TYR A 80 -11.25 1.24 2.68
CA TYR A 80 -10.20 0.21 2.64
C TYR A 80 -10.77 -1.17 2.31
N LYS A 81 -11.87 -1.56 2.95
CA LYS A 81 -12.54 -2.86 2.72
C LYS A 81 -13.23 -2.95 1.35
N ASN A 82 -13.62 -1.82 0.76
CA ASN A 82 -14.19 -1.74 -0.58
C ASN A 82 -13.12 -1.61 -1.69
N ASP A 83 -11.83 -1.71 -1.33
CA ASP A 83 -10.68 -1.55 -2.24
C ASP A 83 -10.59 -0.15 -2.87
N ASP A 84 -11.16 0.86 -2.22
CA ASP A 84 -11.07 2.27 -2.63
C ASP A 84 -9.95 2.99 -1.87
N MET A 85 -8.71 2.63 -2.19
CA MET A 85 -7.52 3.15 -1.52
C MET A 85 -7.36 4.67 -1.64
N PRO A 86 -7.66 5.32 -2.79
CA PRO A 86 -7.59 6.77 -2.88
C PRO A 86 -8.54 7.50 -1.90
N MET A 87 -9.77 7.01 -1.75
CA MET A 87 -10.73 7.59 -0.81
C MET A 87 -10.33 7.32 0.65
N ALA A 88 -9.79 6.13 0.93
CA ALA A 88 -9.23 5.83 2.25
C ALA A 88 -8.09 6.81 2.61
N GLN A 89 -7.10 7.01 1.72
CA GLN A 89 -6.00 7.96 1.93
C GLN A 89 -6.47 9.40 2.14
N ALA A 90 -7.44 9.86 1.31
CA ALA A 90 -7.99 11.20 1.43
C ALA A 90 -8.67 11.42 2.79
N THR A 91 -9.45 10.42 3.25
CA THR A 91 -10.18 10.48 4.52
C THR A 91 -9.22 10.40 5.71
N ILE A 92 -8.20 9.53 5.65
CA ILE A 92 -7.11 9.44 6.64
C ILE A 92 -6.40 10.80 6.78
N SER A 93 -5.97 11.38 5.66
CA SER A 93 -5.25 12.65 5.65
C SER A 93 -6.09 13.79 6.22
N ARG A 94 -7.40 13.81 5.89
CA ARG A 94 -8.35 14.78 6.45
C ARG A 94 -8.51 14.59 7.95
N PHE A 95 -8.70 13.35 8.42
CA PHE A 95 -8.89 13.05 9.84
C PHE A 95 -7.66 13.44 10.66
N MET A 96 -6.46 13.05 10.25
CA MET A 96 -5.22 13.35 10.96
C MET A 96 -4.96 14.86 11.08
N ARG A 97 -5.31 15.62 10.04
CA ARG A 97 -5.17 17.09 10.04
C ARG A 97 -6.15 17.78 10.98
N LEU A 98 -7.40 17.30 11.04
CA LEU A 98 -8.47 17.90 11.83
C LEU A 98 -8.50 17.42 13.29
N ASN A 99 -8.00 16.21 13.55
CA ASN A 99 -8.10 15.53 14.83
C ASN A 99 -6.75 14.91 15.27
N PRO A 100 -5.64 15.68 15.33
CA PRO A 100 -4.30 15.14 15.54
C PRO A 100 -4.09 14.49 16.91
N THR A 101 -4.93 14.79 17.89
CA THR A 101 -4.86 14.27 19.26
C THR A 101 -6.02 13.33 19.61
N HIS A 102 -6.74 12.83 18.58
CA HIS A 102 -7.87 11.93 18.80
C HIS A 102 -7.43 10.63 19.51
N PRO A 103 -8.19 10.07 20.45
CA PRO A 103 -7.83 8.83 21.16
C PRO A 103 -7.51 7.64 20.22
N ASN A 104 -8.16 7.56 19.07
CA ASN A 104 -7.96 6.51 18.07
C ASN A 104 -7.02 6.93 16.93
N ILE A 105 -6.11 7.87 17.14
CA ILE A 105 -5.18 8.30 16.10
C ILE A 105 -4.21 7.19 15.70
N ASP A 106 -3.86 6.30 16.62
CA ASP A 106 -3.08 5.09 16.38
C ASP A 106 -3.76 4.13 15.38
N TYR A 107 -5.09 3.98 15.47
CA TYR A 107 -5.88 3.25 14.48
C TYR A 107 -5.76 3.91 13.10
N VAL A 108 -5.88 5.23 13.02
CA VAL A 108 -5.81 5.96 11.74
C VAL A 108 -4.42 5.83 11.11
N MET A 109 -3.35 5.92 11.90
CA MET A 109 -1.97 5.67 11.43
C MET A 109 -1.77 4.22 10.97
N TYR A 110 -2.37 3.26 11.67
CA TYR A 110 -2.34 1.87 11.25
C TYR A 110 -3.05 1.67 9.90
N MET A 111 -4.24 2.25 9.73
CA MET A 111 -4.99 2.21 8.47
C MET A 111 -4.25 2.90 7.32
N GLN A 112 -3.48 3.97 7.60
CA GLN A 112 -2.61 4.61 6.62
C GLN A 112 -1.57 3.63 6.08
N GLY A 113 -0.83 2.97 6.96
CA GLY A 113 0.16 1.97 6.57
C GLY A 113 -0.45 0.80 5.80
N LEU A 114 -1.66 0.33 6.19
CA LEU A 114 -2.39 -0.71 5.46
C LEU A 114 -2.78 -0.27 4.06
N THR A 115 -3.27 0.97 3.92
CA THR A 115 -3.71 1.53 2.64
C THR A 115 -2.54 1.68 1.67
N ASP A 116 -1.39 2.20 2.13
CA ASP A 116 -0.19 2.34 1.32
C ASP A 116 0.43 0.99 0.96
N MET A 117 0.37 0.02 1.86
CA MET A 117 0.78 -1.36 1.58
C MET A 117 -0.13 -2.03 0.53
N ALA A 118 -1.46 -1.78 0.57
CA ALA A 118 -2.40 -2.30 -0.42
C ALA A 118 -2.15 -1.70 -1.82
N LEU A 119 -1.75 -0.43 -1.90
CA LEU A 119 -1.35 0.22 -3.16
C LEU A 119 -0.07 -0.37 -3.76
N ASP A 120 0.88 -0.88 -2.96
CA ASP A 120 2.04 -1.62 -3.46
C ASP A 120 1.64 -3.00 -4.00
N GLN A 121 0.63 -3.63 -3.39
CA GLN A 121 0.10 -4.94 -3.73
C GLN A 121 -1.17 -4.79 -4.56
N SER A 122 -1.09 -4.55 -5.88
CA SER A 122 -2.31 -4.56 -6.69
C SER A 122 -2.88 -5.99 -6.78
N ALA A 123 -4.19 -6.14 -6.56
CA ALA A 123 -4.92 -7.42 -6.43
C ALA A 123 -4.71 -8.41 -7.61
N LEU A 124 -4.42 -7.92 -8.81
CA LEU A 124 -4.13 -8.74 -9.99
C LEU A 124 -2.76 -9.44 -9.95
N GLN A 125 -1.87 -9.07 -9.03
CA GLN A 125 -0.49 -9.58 -8.99
C GLN A 125 -0.39 -10.97 -8.37
N HIS A 126 -1.22 -11.26 -7.38
CA HIS A 126 -1.27 -12.58 -6.74
C HIS A 126 -1.77 -13.69 -7.67
N PHE A 127 -2.59 -13.34 -8.65
CA PHE A 127 -3.24 -14.33 -9.52
C PHE A 127 -2.32 -14.87 -10.64
N PHE A 128 -1.31 -14.09 -11.06
CA PHE A 128 -0.45 -14.43 -12.21
C PHE A 128 0.99 -14.81 -11.86
N GLY A 129 1.38 -14.85 -10.58
CA GLY A 129 2.73 -15.26 -10.16
C GLY A 129 3.87 -14.43 -10.76
N ILE A 130 3.62 -13.18 -11.14
CA ILE A 130 4.60 -12.31 -11.80
C ILE A 130 5.57 -11.79 -10.75
N ASP A 131 6.86 -12.13 -10.89
CA ASP A 131 7.93 -11.50 -10.13
C ASP A 131 8.04 -10.01 -10.52
N ARG A 132 7.82 -9.13 -9.57
CA ARG A 132 7.89 -7.67 -9.71
C ARG A 132 8.86 -7.05 -8.71
N SER A 133 9.91 -7.77 -8.40
CA SER A 133 10.97 -7.27 -7.51
C SER A 133 11.62 -5.97 -8.04
N ASP A 134 11.50 -5.71 -9.34
CA ASP A 134 12.01 -4.53 -10.06
C ASP A 134 11.02 -3.35 -10.13
N ARG A 135 9.77 -3.52 -9.67
CA ARG A 135 8.76 -2.45 -9.69
C ARG A 135 9.07 -1.37 -8.66
N ASP A 136 8.73 -0.12 -8.99
CA ASP A 136 8.87 1.03 -8.09
C ASP A 136 8.25 0.75 -6.70
N PRO A 137 9.04 0.78 -5.63
CA PRO A 137 8.60 0.46 -4.28
C PRO A 137 8.12 1.71 -3.51
N SER A 138 7.67 2.77 -4.18
CA SER A 138 7.31 4.03 -3.52
C SER A 138 6.23 3.84 -2.45
N ASN A 139 5.18 3.08 -2.76
CA ASN A 139 4.11 2.78 -1.80
C ASN A 139 4.59 1.88 -0.65
N ALA A 140 5.43 0.87 -0.94
CA ALA A 140 6.04 0.04 0.11
C ALA A 140 6.94 0.88 1.05
N ARG A 141 7.66 1.85 0.50
CA ARG A 141 8.50 2.77 1.30
C ARG A 141 7.66 3.69 2.16
N GLN A 142 6.53 4.18 1.62
CA GLN A 142 5.60 5.01 2.40
C GLN A 142 4.96 4.19 3.51
N ALA A 143 4.43 2.99 3.22
CA ALA A 143 3.89 2.08 4.22
C ALA A 143 4.92 1.74 5.33
N PHE A 144 6.19 1.52 4.97
CA PHE A 144 7.26 1.29 5.95
C PHE A 144 7.44 2.49 6.88
N LYS A 145 7.42 3.70 6.35
CA LYS A 145 7.50 4.94 7.13
C LYS A 145 6.31 5.09 8.08
N ASP A 146 5.09 4.84 7.59
CA ASP A 146 3.87 5.01 8.36
C ASP A 146 3.79 4.02 9.53
N PHE A 147 4.08 2.73 9.29
CA PHE A 147 4.15 1.74 10.36
C PHE A 147 5.31 2.01 11.33
N SER A 148 6.47 2.49 10.85
CA SER A 148 7.57 2.88 11.72
C SER A 148 7.17 4.02 12.66
N GLN A 149 6.46 5.02 12.14
CA GLN A 149 5.96 6.15 12.91
C GLN A 149 4.92 5.68 13.95
N LEU A 150 4.00 4.78 13.58
CA LEU A 150 3.05 4.19 14.51
C LEU A 150 3.75 3.49 15.68
N VAL A 151 4.67 2.56 15.38
CA VAL A 151 5.40 1.80 16.39
C VAL A 151 6.20 2.70 17.33
N GLN A 152 6.79 3.77 16.79
CA GLN A 152 7.60 4.73 17.53
C GLN A 152 6.75 5.65 18.41
N SER A 153 5.62 6.16 17.87
CA SER A 153 4.76 7.12 18.57
C SER A 153 3.78 6.45 19.54
N TYR A 154 3.37 5.22 19.24
CA TYR A 154 2.35 4.47 19.99
C TYR A 154 2.82 3.03 20.29
N PRO A 155 3.91 2.82 21.03
CA PRO A 155 4.50 1.50 21.26
C PRO A 155 3.57 0.52 21.96
N ASN A 156 2.60 1.03 22.74
CA ASN A 156 1.62 0.23 23.48
C ASN A 156 0.26 0.10 22.75
N SER A 157 0.14 0.58 21.52
CA SER A 157 -1.08 0.41 20.72
C SER A 157 -1.34 -1.07 20.43
N GLN A 158 -2.62 -1.46 20.42
CA GLN A 158 -3.04 -2.81 20.01
C GLN A 158 -2.63 -3.15 18.56
N TYR A 159 -2.35 -2.15 17.72
CA TYR A 159 -1.94 -2.32 16.32
C TYR A 159 -0.42 -2.50 16.17
N THR A 160 0.37 -2.13 17.17
CA THR A 160 1.84 -2.18 17.11
C THR A 160 2.39 -3.58 16.84
N PRO A 161 1.90 -4.69 17.43
CA PRO A 161 2.43 -6.01 17.13
C PRO A 161 2.24 -6.45 15.67
N ASP A 162 1.11 -6.10 15.04
CA ASP A 162 0.90 -6.38 13.63
C ASP A 162 1.72 -5.44 12.73
N ALA A 163 1.80 -4.15 13.07
CA ALA A 163 2.64 -3.19 12.36
C ALA A 163 4.12 -3.63 12.32
N GLN A 164 4.66 -4.16 13.42
CA GLN A 164 6.02 -4.70 13.49
C GLN A 164 6.23 -5.87 12.52
N LYS A 165 5.27 -6.80 12.42
CA LYS A 165 5.33 -7.91 11.44
C LYS A 165 5.33 -7.38 10.02
N ARG A 166 4.53 -6.36 9.73
CA ARG A 166 4.47 -5.73 8.40
C ARG A 166 5.76 -4.99 8.06
N LEU A 167 6.40 -4.35 9.04
CA LEU A 167 7.70 -3.73 8.86
C LEU A 167 8.76 -4.73 8.41
N VAL A 168 8.77 -5.95 8.96
CA VAL A 168 9.68 -7.02 8.52
C VAL A 168 9.43 -7.37 7.05
N ALA A 169 8.17 -7.61 6.68
CA ALA A 169 7.80 -7.96 5.30
C ALA A 169 8.13 -6.83 4.31
N LEU A 170 7.87 -5.56 4.69
CA LEU A 170 8.21 -4.40 3.88
C LEU A 170 9.72 -4.21 3.72
N LYS A 171 10.50 -4.46 4.79
CA LYS A 171 11.96 -4.44 4.74
C LYS A 171 12.50 -5.46 3.74
N ASP A 172 11.98 -6.68 3.74
CA ASP A 172 12.34 -7.71 2.78
C ASP A 172 11.95 -7.31 1.35
N ARG A 173 10.76 -6.74 1.15
CA ARG A 173 10.30 -6.22 -0.15
C ARG A 173 11.22 -5.12 -0.69
N LEU A 174 11.58 -4.13 0.17
CA LEU A 174 12.44 -3.01 -0.19
C LEU A 174 13.86 -3.46 -0.50
N SER A 175 14.43 -4.36 0.30
CA SER A 175 15.78 -4.91 0.07
C SER A 175 15.84 -5.76 -1.21
N THR A 176 14.80 -6.53 -1.51
CA THR A 176 14.70 -7.31 -2.76
C THR A 176 14.68 -6.40 -4.00
N TYR A 177 13.97 -5.27 -3.94
CA TYR A 177 14.04 -4.26 -4.99
C TYR A 177 15.46 -3.73 -5.16
N GLN A 178 16.15 -3.37 -4.08
CA GLN A 178 17.54 -2.88 -4.17
C GLN A 178 18.48 -3.93 -4.77
N LEU A 179 18.29 -5.21 -4.48
CA LEU A 179 19.05 -6.29 -5.10
C LEU A 179 18.80 -6.37 -6.61
N SER A 180 17.58 -6.16 -7.08
CA SER A 180 17.28 -6.10 -8.52
C SER A 180 18.04 -4.98 -9.21
N VAL A 181 18.14 -3.81 -8.55
CA VAL A 181 18.93 -2.66 -9.03
C VAL A 181 20.43 -2.97 -9.06
N VAL A 182 20.97 -3.66 -8.03
CA VAL A 182 22.38 -4.14 -8.01
C VAL A 182 22.65 -5.06 -9.21
N LYS A 183 21.76 -6.04 -9.45
CA LYS A 183 21.87 -6.97 -10.59
C LYS A 183 21.81 -6.23 -11.93
N PHE A 184 20.93 -5.23 -12.05
CA PHE A 184 20.81 -4.40 -13.25
C PHE A 184 22.12 -3.63 -13.56
N TYR A 185 22.68 -2.93 -12.58
CA TYR A 185 23.93 -2.20 -12.76
C TYR A 185 25.12 -3.13 -13.01
N THR A 186 25.14 -4.32 -12.40
CA THR A 186 26.17 -5.35 -12.66
C THR A 186 26.16 -5.76 -14.14
N LYS A 187 24.98 -6.04 -14.71
CA LYS A 187 24.84 -6.39 -16.15
C LYS A 187 25.32 -5.27 -17.09
N ARG A 188 25.27 -4.03 -16.64
CA ARG A 188 25.73 -2.85 -17.41
C ARG A 188 27.19 -2.48 -17.17
N GLY A 189 27.93 -3.20 -16.32
CA GLY A 189 29.29 -2.86 -15.96
C GLY A 189 29.45 -1.57 -15.13
N ALA A 190 28.37 -1.04 -14.58
CA ALA A 190 28.36 0.19 -13.79
C ALA A 190 28.80 -0.08 -12.34
N TYR A 191 30.05 -0.53 -12.16
CA TYR A 191 30.55 -1.08 -10.90
C TYR A 191 30.52 -0.10 -9.73
N VAL A 192 30.73 1.21 -9.97
CA VAL A 192 30.58 2.24 -8.92
C VAL A 192 29.12 2.27 -8.38
N ALA A 193 28.13 2.18 -9.27
CA ALA A 193 26.74 2.14 -8.86
C ALA A 193 26.40 0.85 -8.09
N VAL A 194 26.98 -0.30 -8.48
CA VAL A 194 26.85 -1.58 -7.76
C VAL A 194 27.35 -1.44 -6.32
N VAL A 195 28.56 -0.86 -6.14
CA VAL A 195 29.15 -0.67 -4.82
C VAL A 195 28.28 0.25 -3.95
N ASN A 196 27.83 1.38 -4.51
CA ASN A 196 27.04 2.34 -3.74
C ASN A 196 25.69 1.72 -3.30
N ARG A 197 24.99 1.02 -4.20
CA ARG A 197 23.73 0.34 -3.85
C ARG A 197 23.93 -0.75 -2.80
N ALA A 198 24.98 -1.57 -2.93
CA ALA A 198 25.25 -2.61 -1.94
C ALA A 198 25.64 -2.02 -0.58
N LYS A 199 26.31 -0.86 -0.52
CA LYS A 199 26.58 -0.13 0.72
C LYS A 199 25.29 0.38 1.36
N GLU A 200 24.39 0.99 0.57
CA GLU A 200 23.06 1.41 1.04
C GLU A 200 22.28 0.22 1.63
N MET A 201 22.30 -0.95 0.94
CA MET A 201 21.65 -2.15 1.46
C MET A 201 22.25 -2.62 2.80
N LEU A 202 23.56 -2.54 2.96
CA LEU A 202 24.24 -2.88 4.23
C LEU A 202 23.88 -1.90 5.37
N SER A 203 23.64 -0.64 5.06
CA SER A 203 23.22 0.38 6.01
C SER A 203 21.74 0.22 6.41
N ASP A 204 20.86 0.11 5.42
CA ASP A 204 19.42 0.24 5.61
C ASP A 204 18.75 -1.11 5.91
N TYR A 205 19.30 -2.21 5.35
CA TYR A 205 18.73 -3.56 5.41
C TYR A 205 19.75 -4.63 5.78
N PRO A 206 20.58 -4.47 6.85
CA PRO A 206 21.76 -5.32 7.12
C PRO A 206 21.44 -6.80 7.36
N ASP A 207 20.24 -7.10 7.85
CA ASP A 207 19.79 -8.42 8.29
C ASP A 207 18.95 -9.19 7.25
N THR A 208 18.73 -8.61 6.05
CA THR A 208 17.91 -9.25 5.01
C THR A 208 18.72 -10.22 4.15
N ASP A 209 18.02 -11.22 3.60
CA ASP A 209 18.63 -12.17 2.67
C ASP A 209 19.09 -11.50 1.37
N ALA A 210 18.32 -10.53 0.87
CA ALA A 210 18.68 -9.74 -0.31
C ALA A 210 20.02 -9.02 -0.14
N THR A 211 20.29 -8.46 1.06
CA THR A 211 21.58 -7.82 1.36
C THR A 211 22.72 -8.83 1.37
N ARG A 212 22.51 -10.02 1.94
CA ARG A 212 23.50 -11.11 1.85
C ARG A 212 23.79 -11.50 0.40
N GLN A 213 22.77 -11.59 -0.44
CA GLN A 213 22.91 -11.88 -1.87
C GLN A 213 23.61 -10.75 -2.65
N ALA A 214 23.57 -9.51 -2.20
CA ALA A 214 24.25 -8.38 -2.84
C ALA A 214 25.78 -8.41 -2.62
N LEU A 215 26.29 -9.02 -1.55
CA LEU A 215 27.72 -9.02 -1.21
C LEU A 215 28.63 -9.61 -2.31
N PRO A 216 28.32 -10.74 -2.97
CA PRO A 216 29.13 -11.24 -4.08
C PRO A 216 29.24 -10.24 -5.24
N TYR A 217 28.16 -9.52 -5.57
CA TYR A 217 28.19 -8.48 -6.59
C TYR A 217 29.06 -7.31 -6.19
N MET A 218 28.98 -6.86 -4.94
CA MET A 218 29.81 -5.80 -4.37
C MET A 218 31.30 -6.17 -4.41
N LYS A 219 31.65 -7.40 -3.99
CA LYS A 219 33.02 -7.91 -4.04
C LYS A 219 33.56 -7.89 -5.47
N ASN A 220 32.79 -8.41 -6.44
CA ASN A 220 33.18 -8.41 -7.83
C ASN A 220 33.36 -6.99 -8.37
N ALA A 221 32.43 -6.08 -8.07
CA ALA A 221 32.51 -4.68 -8.49
C ALA A 221 33.77 -3.99 -7.97
N TYR A 222 34.17 -4.21 -6.71
CA TYR A 222 35.44 -3.69 -6.20
C TYR A 222 36.65 -4.23 -6.96
N ARG A 223 36.66 -5.52 -7.33
CA ARG A 223 37.74 -6.09 -8.15
C ARG A 223 37.83 -5.46 -9.53
N GLN A 224 36.69 -5.24 -10.20
CA GLN A 224 36.65 -4.57 -11.49
C GLN A 224 37.15 -3.11 -11.41
N LEU A 225 36.97 -2.46 -10.27
CA LEU A 225 37.47 -1.12 -9.96
C LEU A 225 38.94 -1.12 -9.46
N GLN A 226 39.59 -2.28 -9.42
CA GLN A 226 40.96 -2.47 -8.90
C GLN A 226 41.11 -2.10 -7.39
N LEU A 227 40.02 -2.06 -6.65
CA LEU A 227 39.97 -1.79 -5.21
C LEU A 227 40.04 -3.11 -4.42
N ASN A 228 41.18 -3.81 -4.52
CA ASN A 228 41.37 -5.16 -4.01
C ASN A 228 41.23 -5.24 -2.47
N THR A 229 41.74 -4.26 -1.74
CA THR A 229 41.60 -4.19 -0.27
C THR A 229 40.12 -4.17 0.15
N GLU A 230 39.30 -3.42 -0.54
CA GLU A 230 37.86 -3.36 -0.25
C GLU A 230 37.13 -4.67 -0.65
N ALA A 231 37.54 -5.27 -1.75
CA ALA A 231 37.04 -6.59 -2.15
C ALA A 231 37.36 -7.67 -1.08
N ASP A 232 38.51 -7.63 -0.47
CA ASP A 232 38.95 -8.58 0.57
C ASP A 232 38.18 -8.36 1.89
N LYS A 233 37.83 -7.11 2.23
CA LYS A 233 36.96 -6.81 3.37
C LYS A 233 35.58 -7.43 3.16
N VAL A 234 34.99 -7.27 1.95
CA VAL A 234 33.69 -7.87 1.61
C VAL A 234 33.81 -9.40 1.59
N ALA A 235 34.91 -9.99 1.14
CA ALA A 235 35.11 -11.44 1.17
C ALA A 235 35.08 -11.99 2.61
N LYS A 236 35.69 -11.29 3.57
CA LYS A 236 35.61 -11.63 4.99
C LYS A 236 34.19 -11.56 5.54
N LEU A 237 33.43 -10.52 5.13
CA LEU A 237 32.04 -10.36 5.50
C LEU A 237 31.18 -11.52 4.95
N ILE A 238 31.39 -11.94 3.70
CA ILE A 238 30.71 -13.09 3.12
C ILE A 238 31.02 -14.39 3.91
N ALA A 239 32.27 -14.61 4.27
CA ALA A 239 32.69 -15.78 5.05
C ALA A 239 31.99 -15.82 6.41
N ALA A 240 31.96 -14.69 7.12
CA ALA A 240 31.29 -14.58 8.41
C ALA A 240 29.79 -14.83 8.38
N ASN A 241 29.13 -14.54 7.25
CA ASN A 241 27.70 -14.80 7.07
C ASN A 241 27.34 -16.23 6.64
N LYS A 242 28.32 -17.05 6.22
CA LYS A 242 28.10 -18.48 5.87
C LYS A 242 28.03 -19.39 7.11
N THR A 243 28.47 -18.92 8.24
CA THR A 243 28.55 -19.69 9.49
C THR A 243 27.36 -19.46 10.43
N ARG A 244 26.35 -18.74 9.98
CA ARG A 244 25.08 -18.54 10.66
C ARG A 244 23.95 -19.16 9.82
#